data_372f29f7bc811f0d30ea485fa28c0851
#
_entry.id   372f29f7bc811f0d30ea485fa28c0851
#
_cell.length_a   1.000
_cell.length_b   1.000
_cell.length_c   1.000
_cell.angle_alpha   90.00
_cell.angle_beta   90.00
_cell.angle_gamma   90.00
#
_symmetry.space_group_name_H-M   'P 1'
#
loop_
_entity.id
_entity.type
_entity.pdbx_description
1 polymer ?
#
loop_
_entity_poly.entity_id
_entity_poly.type
_entity_poly.pdbx_seq_one_letter_code
_entity_poly.pdbx_strand_id
1 'polypeptide(L)'
;MQVFARATTRRGALALVAALTGSFASITRVTAQEAGKAVTTPSGLQIIDTQIGTGATPRTGQTCVMHYTGWLYQGGAKGQKFDSSLDRRQPFEFPIGRGQVIPGWDEGVASMKVGGKRTLIIPPNLGYGARGVGGVIPPNATLIFEVELLGVKG
;
A
#
# COMPACT_ATOMS: atom_id res chain seq x y z
N MET A 1 -10.11 -13.85 -21.94
CA MET A 1 -11.04 -13.34 -22.96
C MET A 1 -12.12 -12.57 -22.23
N GLN A 2 -12.00 -11.26 -22.24
CA GLN A 2 -12.86 -10.37 -21.46
C GLN A 2 -14.06 -9.97 -22.31
N VAL A 3 -15.25 -10.25 -21.83
CA VAL A 3 -16.48 -9.85 -22.49
C VAL A 3 -16.94 -8.52 -21.90
N PHE A 4 -16.83 -7.46 -22.68
CA PHE A 4 -17.39 -6.16 -22.32
C PHE A 4 -18.89 -6.16 -22.57
N ALA A 5 -19.68 -6.08 -21.51
CA ALA A 5 -21.10 -5.81 -21.64
C ALA A 5 -21.33 -4.32 -21.90
N ARG A 6 -21.84 -4.01 -23.08
CA ARG A 6 -22.28 -2.66 -23.43
C ARG A 6 -23.58 -2.36 -22.67
N ALA A 7 -23.54 -1.33 -21.85
CA ALA A 7 -24.74 -0.76 -21.27
C ALA A 7 -25.53 -0.01 -22.36
N THR A 8 -26.71 -0.49 -22.63
CA THR A 8 -27.65 0.17 -23.55
C THR A 8 -28.38 1.27 -22.78
N THR A 9 -28.15 2.49 -23.18
CA THR A 9 -28.85 3.68 -22.68
C THR A 9 -30.29 3.63 -23.17
N ARG A 10 -31.23 3.47 -22.26
CA ARG A 10 -32.62 3.81 -22.55
C ARG A 10 -32.93 5.20 -22.01
N ARG A 11 -33.23 6.10 -22.92
CA ARG A 11 -33.80 7.41 -22.63
C ARG A 11 -35.19 7.22 -22.01
N GLY A 12 -35.40 7.82 -20.88
CA GLY A 12 -36.70 8.06 -20.30
C GLY A 12 -36.64 9.38 -19.57
N ALA A 13 -37.15 10.41 -20.22
CA ALA A 13 -37.33 11.69 -19.62
C ALA A 13 -38.54 11.66 -18.73
N LEU A 14 -38.41 12.06 -17.48
CA LEU A 14 -39.53 12.61 -16.70
C LEU A 14 -38.94 13.52 -15.63
N ALA A 15 -39.17 14.80 -15.88
CA ALA A 15 -38.96 15.85 -14.92
C ALA A 15 -40.01 15.76 -13.82
N LEU A 16 -39.59 15.71 -12.58
CA LEU A 16 -40.41 16.13 -11.46
C LEU A 16 -39.52 16.94 -10.52
N VAL A 17 -39.76 18.22 -10.58
CA VAL A 17 -39.23 19.17 -9.62
C VAL A 17 -40.00 18.98 -8.32
N ALA A 18 -39.34 18.49 -7.31
CA ALA A 18 -39.79 18.68 -5.93
C ALA A 18 -38.67 19.40 -5.20
N ALA A 19 -38.90 20.67 -4.96
CA ALA A 19 -38.11 21.46 -4.06
C ALA A 19 -38.33 20.94 -2.64
N LEU A 20 -37.31 20.33 -2.06
CA LEU A 20 -37.26 20.07 -0.65
C LEU A 20 -36.00 20.77 -0.13
N THR A 21 -36.22 21.83 0.59
CA THR A 21 -35.27 22.49 1.47
C THR A 21 -34.83 21.50 2.53
N GLY A 22 -33.73 20.80 2.29
CA GLY A 22 -33.09 19.89 3.23
C GLY A 22 -31.74 20.44 3.62
N SER A 23 -31.54 20.64 4.91
CA SER A 23 -30.31 21.02 5.55
C SER A 23 -29.11 20.32 4.93
N PHE A 24 -28.18 21.11 4.42
CA PHE A 24 -26.86 20.62 4.06
C PHE A 24 -26.12 20.22 5.33
N ALA A 25 -26.23 18.96 5.69
CA ALA A 25 -25.22 18.37 6.54
C ALA A 25 -23.94 18.35 5.71
N SER A 26 -23.00 19.19 6.06
CA SER A 26 -21.64 19.10 5.53
C SER A 26 -21.08 17.75 5.91
N ILE A 27 -21.24 16.78 5.04
CA ILE A 27 -20.48 15.54 5.14
C ILE A 27 -19.05 15.95 4.84
N THR A 28 -18.28 16.10 5.88
CA THR A 28 -16.83 16.15 5.76
C THR A 28 -16.45 14.87 5.07
N ARG A 29 -16.22 14.91 3.77
CA ARG A 29 -15.57 13.83 3.06
C ARG A 29 -14.20 13.70 3.70
N VAL A 30 -14.08 12.76 4.63
CA VAL A 30 -12.77 12.17 4.90
C VAL A 30 -12.33 11.67 3.53
N THR A 31 -11.33 12.31 2.97
CA THR A 31 -10.73 11.87 1.71
C THR A 31 -10.22 10.46 1.95
N ALA A 32 -11.04 9.49 1.62
CA ALA A 32 -10.60 8.12 1.51
C ALA A 32 -9.46 8.18 0.49
N GLN A 33 -8.27 7.78 0.92
CA GLN A 33 -7.12 7.65 0.04
C GLN A 33 -7.54 6.72 -1.09
N GLU A 34 -7.60 7.25 -2.31
CA GLU A 34 -8.09 6.48 -3.45
C GLU A 34 -7.13 5.33 -3.74
N ALA A 35 -7.65 4.11 -3.76
CA ALA A 35 -6.88 2.95 -4.15
C ALA A 35 -6.30 3.12 -5.56
N GLY A 36 -5.02 2.76 -5.73
CA GLY A 36 -4.33 2.82 -7.01
C GLY A 36 -3.61 4.13 -7.33
N LYS A 37 -3.76 5.16 -6.50
CA LYS A 37 -3.04 6.43 -6.68
C LYS A 37 -1.71 6.42 -5.94
N ALA A 38 -0.62 6.70 -6.67
CA ALA A 38 0.70 6.82 -6.08
C ALA A 38 0.85 8.14 -5.29
N VAL A 39 1.34 8.04 -4.07
CA VAL A 39 1.70 9.17 -3.22
C VAL A 39 3.19 9.09 -2.92
N THR A 40 3.92 10.18 -3.15
CA THR A 40 5.33 10.27 -2.78
C THR A 40 5.48 11.05 -1.48
N THR A 41 6.12 10.45 -0.49
CA THR A 41 6.40 11.10 0.79
C THR A 41 7.62 12.02 0.68
N PRO A 42 7.83 12.95 1.64
CA PRO A 42 9.01 13.81 1.65
C PRO A 42 10.34 13.06 1.69
N SER A 43 10.36 11.82 2.21
CA SER A 43 11.56 10.98 2.24
C SER A 43 11.89 10.33 0.89
N GLY A 44 10.97 10.42 -0.09
CA GLY A 44 11.10 9.80 -1.40
C GLY A 44 10.44 8.42 -1.53
N LEU A 45 9.79 7.93 -0.47
CA LEU A 45 9.01 6.70 -0.51
C LEU A 45 7.77 6.90 -1.38
N GLN A 46 7.52 6.00 -2.31
CA GLN A 46 6.28 5.97 -3.08
C GLN A 46 5.33 4.91 -2.50
N ILE A 47 4.11 5.31 -2.28
CA ILE A 47 3.06 4.48 -1.67
C ILE A 47 1.88 4.38 -2.62
N ILE A 48 1.46 3.16 -2.90
CA ILE A 48 0.28 2.88 -3.73
C ILE A 48 -0.62 1.93 -2.94
N ASP A 49 -1.76 2.41 -2.45
CA ASP A 49 -2.74 1.55 -1.81
C ASP A 49 -3.53 0.78 -2.86
N THR A 50 -3.40 -0.53 -2.87
CA THR A 50 -4.17 -1.41 -3.75
C THR A 50 -5.45 -1.89 -3.08
N GLN A 51 -5.46 -1.94 -1.75
CA GLN A 51 -6.64 -2.21 -0.93
C GLN A 51 -6.50 -1.46 0.39
N ILE A 52 -7.50 -0.68 0.75
CA ILE A 52 -7.53 0.04 2.01
C ILE A 52 -8.13 -0.87 3.08
N GLY A 53 -7.39 -1.09 4.18
CA GLY A 53 -7.86 -1.88 5.30
C GLY A 53 -8.91 -1.15 6.12
N THR A 54 -9.64 -1.90 6.90
CA THR A 54 -10.70 -1.41 7.79
C THR A 54 -10.39 -1.60 9.27
N GLY A 55 -9.31 -2.29 9.58
CA GLY A 55 -8.88 -2.57 10.95
C GLY A 55 -8.04 -1.46 11.57
N ALA A 56 -7.35 -1.82 12.66
CA ALA A 56 -6.52 -0.88 13.40
C ALA A 56 -5.29 -0.44 12.62
N THR A 57 -4.85 0.79 12.88
CA THR A 57 -3.54 1.29 12.45
C THR A 57 -2.51 0.96 13.53
N PRO A 58 -1.33 0.42 13.17
CA PRO A 58 -0.32 0.07 14.15
C PRO A 58 0.23 1.32 14.85
N ARG A 59 0.54 1.17 16.14
CA ARG A 59 1.26 2.17 16.93
C ARG A 59 2.73 1.79 17.04
N THR A 60 3.60 2.78 17.15
CA THR A 60 5.04 2.55 17.34
C THR A 60 5.29 1.54 18.47
N GLY A 61 6.08 0.52 18.16
CA GLY A 61 6.43 -0.55 19.08
C GLY A 61 5.51 -1.77 19.07
N GLN A 62 4.32 -1.64 18.46
CA GLN A 62 3.46 -2.80 18.26
C GLN A 62 4.04 -3.74 17.20
N THR A 63 3.74 -5.02 17.32
CA THR A 63 4.16 -6.03 16.36
C THR A 63 3.19 -6.10 15.20
N CYS A 64 3.70 -5.80 13.99
CA CYS A 64 2.96 -5.97 12.75
C CYS A 64 3.14 -7.40 12.25
N VAL A 65 2.03 -8.02 11.84
CA VAL A 65 2.00 -9.33 11.19
C VAL A 65 1.62 -9.10 9.74
N MET A 66 2.51 -9.46 8.81
CA MET A 66 2.26 -9.16 7.40
C MET A 66 2.84 -10.22 6.47
N HIS A 67 2.24 -10.31 5.29
CA HIS A 67 2.84 -10.94 4.13
C HIS A 67 3.46 -9.89 3.22
N TYR A 68 4.55 -10.26 2.56
CA TYR A 68 5.22 -9.42 1.59
C TYR A 68 5.86 -10.21 0.48
N THR A 69 6.03 -9.56 -0.65
CA THR A 69 6.90 -10.00 -1.74
C THR A 69 7.70 -8.81 -2.23
N GLY A 70 9.00 -8.98 -2.43
CA GLY A 70 9.91 -7.95 -2.87
C GLY A 70 10.59 -8.30 -4.18
N TRP A 71 10.72 -7.29 -5.04
CA TRP A 71 11.43 -7.33 -6.32
C TRP A 71 12.40 -6.16 -6.41
N LEU A 72 13.43 -6.32 -7.20
CA LEU A 72 14.22 -5.19 -7.69
C LEU A 72 13.33 -4.33 -8.59
N TYR A 73 13.38 -3.01 -8.40
CA TYR A 73 12.65 -2.08 -9.24
C TYR A 73 13.59 -1.49 -10.27
N GLN A 74 13.40 -1.84 -11.53
CA GLN A 74 14.30 -1.46 -12.63
C GLN A 74 13.48 -0.96 -13.81
N GLY A 75 13.86 0.21 -14.34
CA GLY A 75 13.20 0.76 -15.52
C GLY A 75 11.71 1.03 -15.36
N GLY A 76 11.25 1.33 -14.13
CA GLY A 76 9.83 1.57 -13.86
C GLY A 76 8.98 0.31 -13.72
N ALA A 77 9.60 -0.87 -13.57
CA ALA A 77 8.90 -2.15 -13.48
C ALA A 77 9.54 -3.09 -12.47
N LYS A 78 8.79 -4.09 -12.04
CA LYS A 78 9.29 -5.19 -11.23
C LYS A 78 10.33 -5.98 -12.02
N GLY A 79 11.51 -6.12 -11.42
CA GLY A 79 12.57 -6.97 -11.94
C GLY A 79 12.58 -8.32 -11.24
N GLN A 80 13.78 -8.77 -10.84
CA GLN A 80 13.94 -10.05 -10.16
C GLN A 80 13.32 -10.04 -8.76
N LYS A 81 12.50 -11.04 -8.46
CA LYS A 81 12.02 -11.31 -7.11
C LYS A 81 13.20 -11.78 -6.24
N PHE A 82 13.34 -11.19 -5.05
CA PHE A 82 14.43 -11.57 -4.14
C PHE A 82 13.95 -12.16 -2.83
N ASP A 83 12.71 -11.93 -2.43
CA ASP A 83 12.17 -12.48 -1.18
C ASP A 83 10.64 -12.47 -1.18
N SER A 84 10.05 -13.45 -0.46
CA SER A 84 8.61 -13.48 -0.23
C SER A 84 8.28 -14.33 1.00
N SER A 85 7.47 -13.79 1.89
CA SER A 85 6.91 -14.54 3.01
C SER A 85 5.88 -15.57 2.55
N LEU A 86 5.23 -15.33 1.41
CA LEU A 86 4.27 -16.27 0.81
C LEU A 86 4.94 -17.56 0.36
N ASP A 87 6.18 -17.49 -0.14
CA ASP A 87 6.96 -18.66 -0.53
C ASP A 87 7.29 -19.55 0.68
N ARG A 88 7.47 -18.95 1.85
CA ARG A 88 7.71 -19.63 3.12
C ARG A 88 6.42 -20.08 3.81
N ARG A 89 5.27 -19.64 3.33
CA ARG A 89 3.94 -19.87 3.92
C ARG A 89 3.86 -19.48 5.39
N GLN A 90 4.60 -18.44 5.77
CA GLN A 90 4.65 -17.93 7.13
C GLN A 90 4.67 -16.41 7.11
N PRO A 91 3.74 -15.74 7.78
CA PRO A 91 3.76 -14.30 7.93
C PRO A 91 5.03 -13.82 8.63
N PHE A 92 5.46 -12.64 8.26
CA PHE A 92 6.58 -11.96 8.89
C PHE A 92 6.08 -11.04 10.00
N GLU A 93 6.73 -11.07 11.14
CA GLU A 93 6.38 -10.23 12.29
C GLU A 93 7.56 -9.32 12.65
N PHE A 94 7.26 -8.06 12.92
CA PHE A 94 8.27 -7.10 13.35
C PHE A 94 7.66 -5.97 14.18
N PRO A 95 8.42 -5.41 15.16
CA PRO A 95 7.98 -4.23 15.91
C PRO A 95 8.15 -2.99 15.03
N ILE A 96 7.05 -2.27 14.78
CA ILE A 96 7.06 -1.10 13.91
C ILE A 96 7.71 0.12 14.56
N GLY A 97 8.44 0.90 13.78
CA GLY A 97 9.07 2.14 14.23
C GLY A 97 10.28 1.95 15.13
N ARG A 98 10.87 0.77 15.18
CA ARG A 98 12.02 0.44 16.04
C ARG A 98 13.33 0.24 15.27
N GLY A 99 13.34 0.48 13.96
CA GLY A 99 14.54 0.27 13.14
C GLY A 99 14.93 -1.21 12.97
N GLN A 100 14.00 -2.13 13.20
CA GLN A 100 14.23 -3.57 13.03
C GLN A 100 14.11 -4.01 11.57
N VAL A 101 13.55 -3.17 10.74
CA VAL A 101 13.36 -3.37 9.30
C VAL A 101 13.89 -2.16 8.54
N ILE A 102 13.94 -2.24 7.23
CA ILE A 102 14.38 -1.11 6.42
C ILE A 102 13.46 0.11 6.65
N PRO A 103 14.01 1.33 6.60
CA PRO A 103 13.23 2.54 6.88
C PRO A 103 11.97 2.69 6.04
N GLY A 104 12.00 2.23 4.79
CA GLY A 104 10.83 2.25 3.91
C GLY A 104 9.65 1.44 4.44
N TRP A 105 9.90 0.38 5.20
CA TRP A 105 8.84 -0.40 5.85
C TRP A 105 8.34 0.27 7.13
N ASP A 106 9.25 0.75 7.97
CA ASP A 106 8.85 1.48 9.19
C ASP A 106 7.96 2.68 8.85
N GLU A 107 8.26 3.38 7.77
CA GLU A 107 7.43 4.49 7.29
C GLU A 107 6.18 4.01 6.54
N GLY A 108 6.34 3.10 5.59
CA GLY A 108 5.27 2.68 4.68
C GLY A 108 4.19 1.83 5.33
N VAL A 109 4.51 1.05 6.35
CA VAL A 109 3.55 0.19 7.06
C VAL A 109 2.86 0.95 8.19
N ALA A 110 3.47 1.98 8.74
CA ALA A 110 2.94 2.73 9.88
C ALA A 110 1.58 3.39 9.63
N SER A 111 1.28 3.73 8.38
CA SER A 111 0.01 4.34 7.97
C SER A 111 -0.99 3.34 7.39
N MET A 112 -0.67 2.05 7.37
CA MET A 112 -1.60 1.02 6.92
C MET A 112 -2.64 0.70 7.99
N LYS A 113 -3.74 0.11 7.56
CA LYS A 113 -4.75 -0.49 8.45
C LYS A 113 -4.78 -2.00 8.21
N VAL A 114 -5.08 -2.75 9.25
CA VAL A 114 -5.25 -4.20 9.14
C VAL A 114 -6.27 -4.54 8.07
N GLY A 115 -5.94 -5.49 7.21
CA GLY A 115 -6.69 -5.85 6.01
C GLY A 115 -6.29 -5.08 4.75
N GLY A 116 -5.40 -4.09 4.89
CA GLY A 116 -4.89 -3.31 3.76
C GLY A 116 -3.80 -4.02 2.97
N LYS A 117 -3.72 -3.68 1.69
CA LYS A 117 -2.63 -4.07 0.78
C LYS A 117 -2.03 -2.82 0.17
N ARG A 118 -0.73 -2.78 0.10
CA ARG A 118 0.02 -1.60 -0.33
C ARG A 118 1.23 -2.00 -1.15
N THR A 119 1.51 -1.24 -2.20
CA THR A 119 2.77 -1.31 -2.92
C THR A 119 3.68 -0.20 -2.44
N LEU A 120 4.92 -0.54 -2.10
CA LEU A 120 5.94 0.40 -1.66
C LEU A 120 7.08 0.39 -2.68
N ILE A 121 7.42 1.56 -3.23
CA ILE A 121 8.62 1.73 -4.04
C ILE A 121 9.63 2.48 -3.18
N ILE A 122 10.70 1.78 -2.83
CA ILE A 122 11.64 2.18 -1.79
C ILE A 122 12.96 2.56 -2.44
N PRO A 123 13.37 3.85 -2.35
CA PRO A 123 14.67 4.27 -2.84
C PRO A 123 15.80 3.68 -1.98
N PRO A 124 17.04 3.63 -2.48
CA PRO A 124 18.16 2.98 -1.77
C PRO A 124 18.39 3.48 -0.34
N ASN A 125 18.22 4.78 -0.10
CA ASN A 125 18.42 5.38 1.24
C ASN A 125 17.37 4.92 2.27
N LEU A 126 16.24 4.38 1.83
CA LEU A 126 15.20 3.79 2.68
C LEU A 126 15.19 2.27 2.61
N GLY A 127 16.09 1.68 1.85
CA GLY A 127 16.28 0.24 1.70
C GLY A 127 17.64 -0.20 2.23
N TYR A 128 18.40 -0.87 1.38
CA TYR A 128 19.70 -1.44 1.76
C TYR A 128 20.91 -0.55 1.36
N GLY A 129 20.66 0.61 0.76
CA GLY A 129 21.65 1.63 0.47
C GLY A 129 22.79 1.17 -0.42
N ALA A 130 23.98 1.76 -0.17
CA ALA A 130 25.18 1.48 -0.93
C ALA A 130 25.75 0.07 -0.68
N ARG A 131 25.34 -0.62 0.38
CA ARG A 131 25.80 -1.97 0.68
C ARG A 131 25.06 -3.03 -0.09
N GLY A 132 23.74 -2.84 -0.30
CA GLY A 132 22.89 -3.88 -0.81
C GLY A 132 22.86 -5.11 0.11
N VAL A 133 22.50 -6.25 -0.45
CA VAL A 133 22.61 -7.56 0.19
C VAL A 133 23.37 -8.48 -0.76
N GLY A 134 24.53 -8.93 -0.34
CA GLY A 134 25.44 -9.71 -1.19
C GLY A 134 24.76 -10.87 -1.91
N GLY A 135 24.88 -10.91 -3.24
CA GLY A 135 24.31 -11.93 -4.10
C GLY A 135 22.81 -11.83 -4.38
N VAL A 136 22.09 -10.89 -3.74
CA VAL A 136 20.63 -10.79 -3.83
C VAL A 136 20.19 -9.38 -4.25
N ILE A 137 20.63 -8.36 -3.54
CA ILE A 137 20.28 -6.96 -3.81
C ILE A 137 21.55 -6.19 -4.13
N PRO A 138 21.65 -5.61 -5.35
CA PRO A 138 22.82 -4.83 -5.73
C PRO A 138 22.94 -3.55 -4.89
N PRO A 139 24.14 -2.94 -4.81
CA PRO A 139 24.31 -1.60 -4.25
C PRO A 139 23.41 -0.57 -4.94
N ASN A 140 22.88 0.35 -4.15
CA ASN A 140 22.02 1.44 -4.63
C ASN A 140 20.78 0.99 -5.40
N ALA A 141 20.22 -0.16 -5.04
CA ALA A 141 19.01 -0.67 -5.67
C ALA A 141 17.75 0.01 -5.13
N THR A 142 16.86 0.37 -6.03
CA THR A 142 15.46 0.70 -5.71
C THR A 142 14.67 -0.59 -5.65
N LEU A 143 13.83 -0.71 -4.63
CA LEU A 143 13.05 -1.91 -4.36
C LEU A 143 11.56 -1.64 -4.52
N ILE A 144 10.82 -2.65 -4.92
CA ILE A 144 9.36 -2.60 -4.89
C ILE A 144 8.84 -3.78 -4.08
N PHE A 145 7.96 -3.50 -3.13
CA PHE A 145 7.30 -4.49 -2.29
C PHE A 145 5.80 -4.42 -2.44
N GLU A 146 5.17 -5.56 -2.50
CA GLU A 146 3.74 -5.69 -2.22
C GLU A 146 3.59 -6.24 -0.81
N VAL A 147 2.88 -5.50 0.02
CA VAL A 147 2.69 -5.83 1.44
C VAL A 147 1.20 -5.92 1.79
N GLU A 148 0.87 -6.86 2.65
CA GLU A 148 -0.47 -7.03 3.21
C GLU A 148 -0.37 -7.08 4.74
N LEU A 149 -1.04 -6.16 5.40
CA LEU A 149 -1.07 -6.13 6.87
C LEU A 149 -2.20 -7.03 7.38
N LEU A 150 -1.81 -8.15 7.98
CA LEU A 150 -2.74 -9.18 8.48
C LEU A 150 -3.24 -8.88 9.88
N GLY A 151 -2.38 -8.32 10.72
CA GLY A 151 -2.72 -8.05 12.11
C GLY A 151 -1.69 -7.19 12.81
N VAL A 152 -2.06 -6.73 14.00
CA VAL A 152 -1.22 -5.96 14.91
C VAL A 152 -1.36 -6.57 16.30
N LYS A 153 -0.23 -6.83 16.95
CA LYS A 153 -0.15 -7.39 18.30
C LYS A 153 0.45 -6.38 19.28
N GLY A 154 0.03 -6.43 20.52
CA GLY A 154 0.60 -5.64 21.63
C GLY A 154 -0.27 -4.49 22.11
#